data_62dfcf146ed5bea1e4ac19b2e3866bac
#
_entry.id   62dfcf146ed5bea1e4ac19b2e3866bac
#
_cell.length_a   1.000
_cell.length_b   1.000
_cell.length_c   1.000
_cell.angle_alpha   90.00
_cell.angle_beta   90.00
_cell.angle_gamma   90.00
#
_symmetry.space_group_name_H-M   'P 1'
#
loop_
_entity.id
_entity.type
_entity.pdbx_description
1 polymer ?
#
loop_
_entity_poly.entity_id
_entity_poly.type
_entity_poly.pdbx_seq_one_letter_code
_entity_poly.pdbx_strand_id
1 'polypeptide(L)'
;MSPAILQLAILDFNIVQAIYQEELKCTSRWWKRIGIAEKLSFTRDRLVQNYVWTIGKNFKPNFRNFRIVITKVNSLITTIDDIYDVYGTLEELQLFTEAINRWDPKTIDNLPDYMRICFLALYNCVNELGHEILKENGCYITPYLKEAWTDLCKSYFTEAKWYYNGYTPSLEEYMKNAWISISAPREKETGDIPKSIQCYMNETGVSEKEACEYMESMMHTTWKKMNQEACNSSFPENFKDVAINFAKMALCMYQHGDGHTIQDSKIKSRIVSLIFQPIPDL
;
A
#
# COMPACT_ATOMS: atom_id res chain seq x y z
N MET A 1 -10.59 -34.64 14.55
CA MET A 1 -10.19 -33.43 15.34
C MET A 1 -10.99 -33.48 16.63
N SER A 2 -10.37 -33.18 17.78
CA SER A 2 -11.11 -33.13 19.06
C SER A 2 -12.17 -32.03 19.03
N PRO A 3 -13.43 -32.26 19.43
CA PRO A 3 -14.47 -31.24 19.49
C PRO A 3 -14.06 -30.03 20.32
N ALA A 4 -13.34 -30.23 21.43
CA ALA A 4 -12.84 -29.14 22.26
C ALA A 4 -11.81 -28.24 21.54
N ILE A 5 -10.93 -28.79 20.71
CA ILE A 5 -9.98 -28.02 19.91
C ILE A 5 -10.72 -27.22 18.83
N LEU A 6 -11.73 -27.84 18.21
CA LEU A 6 -12.52 -27.12 17.20
C LEU A 6 -13.31 -25.97 17.84
N GLN A 7 -13.94 -26.19 18.99
CA GLN A 7 -14.65 -25.16 19.73
C GLN A 7 -13.70 -24.01 20.13
N LEU A 8 -12.49 -24.32 20.62
CA LEU A 8 -11.50 -23.31 20.96
C LEU A 8 -11.08 -22.50 19.72
N ALA A 9 -10.88 -23.12 18.57
CA ALA A 9 -10.52 -22.43 17.33
C ALA A 9 -11.64 -21.50 16.84
N ILE A 10 -12.92 -21.88 16.99
CA ILE A 10 -14.07 -21.04 16.66
C ILE A 10 -14.10 -19.81 17.57
N LEU A 11 -13.96 -20.00 18.87
CA LEU A 11 -13.95 -18.91 19.86
C LEU A 11 -12.80 -17.96 19.61
N ASP A 12 -11.58 -18.46 19.38
CA ASP A 12 -10.40 -17.64 19.08
C ASP A 12 -10.61 -16.81 17.81
N PHE A 13 -11.10 -17.42 16.74
CA PHE A 13 -11.42 -16.73 15.50
C PHE A 13 -12.43 -15.60 15.71
N ASN A 14 -13.53 -15.87 16.42
CA ASN A 14 -14.59 -14.90 16.67
C ASN A 14 -14.10 -13.72 17.55
N ILE A 15 -13.24 -14.01 18.53
CA ILE A 15 -12.59 -12.95 19.37
C ILE A 15 -11.69 -12.07 18.51
N VAL A 16 -10.84 -12.66 17.68
CA VAL A 16 -9.93 -11.91 16.78
C VAL A 16 -10.73 -11.09 15.77
N GLN A 17 -11.82 -11.65 15.24
CA GLN A 17 -12.72 -10.95 14.33
C GLN A 17 -13.36 -9.71 14.99
N ALA A 18 -13.79 -9.81 16.24
CA ALA A 18 -14.31 -8.67 16.99
C ALA A 18 -13.26 -7.55 17.17
N ILE A 19 -11.99 -7.92 17.42
CA ILE A 19 -10.86 -6.98 17.46
C ILE A 19 -10.71 -6.26 16.12
N TYR A 20 -10.75 -6.98 15.01
CA TYR A 20 -10.64 -6.40 13.66
C TYR A 20 -11.78 -5.44 13.35
N GLN A 21 -13.00 -5.75 13.77
CA GLN A 21 -14.15 -4.85 13.60
C GLN A 21 -13.97 -3.52 14.37
N GLU A 22 -13.46 -3.57 15.60
CA GLU A 22 -13.19 -2.35 16.37
C GLU A 22 -12.05 -1.51 15.77
N GLU A 23 -11.03 -2.14 15.25
CA GLU A 23 -9.94 -1.45 14.53
C GLU A 23 -10.45 -0.79 13.26
N LEU A 24 -11.27 -1.49 12.47
CA LEU A 24 -11.88 -0.95 11.25
C LEU A 24 -12.82 0.22 11.56
N LYS A 25 -13.59 0.16 12.65
CA LYS A 25 -14.39 1.31 13.13
C LYS A 25 -13.50 2.51 13.48
N CYS A 26 -12.36 2.28 14.13
CA CYS A 26 -11.41 3.33 14.47
C CYS A 26 -10.85 4.01 13.22
N THR A 27 -10.36 3.22 12.26
CA THR A 27 -9.81 3.73 10.99
C THR A 27 -10.88 4.40 10.12
N SER A 28 -12.12 3.88 10.12
CA SER A 28 -13.25 4.49 9.40
C SER A 28 -13.65 5.86 9.98
N ARG A 29 -13.62 6.03 11.31
CA ARG A 29 -13.84 7.34 11.93
C ARG A 29 -12.74 8.34 11.56
N TRP A 30 -11.50 7.90 11.56
CA TRP A 30 -10.38 8.73 11.12
C TRP A 30 -10.53 9.14 9.65
N TRP A 31 -10.83 8.20 8.76
CA TRP A 31 -11.02 8.42 7.33
C TRP A 31 -12.12 9.43 7.03
N LYS A 32 -13.27 9.29 7.69
CA LYS A 32 -14.36 10.27 7.60
C LYS A 32 -13.96 11.64 8.13
N ARG A 33 -13.22 11.70 9.24
CA ARG A 33 -12.77 12.96 9.82
C ARG A 33 -11.85 13.77 8.91
N ILE A 34 -10.96 13.14 8.19
CA ILE A 34 -10.09 13.82 7.23
C ILE A 34 -10.82 14.23 5.95
N GLY A 35 -11.96 13.60 5.64
CA GLY A 35 -12.87 14.01 4.57
C GLY A 35 -12.35 13.84 3.16
N ILE A 36 -11.31 13.04 2.93
CA ILE A 36 -10.73 12.83 1.60
C ILE A 36 -11.76 12.23 0.65
N ALA A 37 -12.43 11.13 1.04
CA ALA A 37 -13.40 10.45 0.20
C ALA A 37 -14.60 11.33 -0.22
N GLU A 38 -14.97 12.31 0.63
CA GLU A 38 -16.06 13.25 0.35
C GLU A 38 -15.63 14.42 -0.55
N LYS A 39 -14.39 14.88 -0.38
CA LYS A 39 -13.87 16.08 -1.04
C LYS A 39 -13.15 15.76 -2.36
N LEU A 40 -12.60 14.57 -2.50
CA LEU A 40 -11.83 14.14 -3.66
C LEU A 40 -12.58 13.00 -4.36
N SER A 41 -13.58 13.35 -5.18
CA SER A 41 -14.47 12.38 -5.84
C SER A 41 -13.78 11.45 -6.84
N PHE A 42 -12.55 11.79 -7.26
CA PHE A 42 -11.75 10.98 -8.17
C PHE A 42 -10.94 9.89 -7.45
N THR A 43 -10.76 9.99 -6.12
CA THR A 43 -9.96 9.03 -5.37
C THR A 43 -10.73 7.75 -5.07
N ARG A 44 -10.03 6.64 -5.16
CA ARG A 44 -10.59 5.32 -4.82
C ARG A 44 -10.75 5.18 -3.31
N ASP A 45 -11.97 5.01 -2.81
CA ASP A 45 -12.19 4.66 -1.40
C ASP A 45 -11.92 3.17 -1.18
N ARG A 46 -10.72 2.85 -0.73
CA ARG A 46 -10.22 1.49 -0.51
C ARG A 46 -9.86 1.19 0.96
N LEU A 47 -10.46 1.93 1.89
CA LEU A 47 -10.13 1.78 3.31
C LEU A 47 -10.23 0.32 3.81
N VAL A 48 -11.30 -0.38 3.45
CA VAL A 48 -11.52 -1.78 3.88
C VAL A 48 -10.50 -2.71 3.26
N GLN A 49 -10.20 -2.56 1.97
CA GLN A 49 -9.19 -3.35 1.27
C GLN A 49 -7.80 -3.10 1.88
N ASN A 50 -7.46 -1.85 2.13
CA ASN A 50 -6.21 -1.45 2.79
C ASN A 50 -6.10 -2.05 4.20
N TYR A 51 -7.20 -2.11 4.94
CA TYR A 51 -7.23 -2.76 6.24
C TYR A 51 -7.01 -4.27 6.15
N VAL A 52 -7.67 -4.96 5.20
CA VAL A 52 -7.45 -6.41 4.96
C VAL A 52 -6.01 -6.70 4.55
N TRP A 53 -5.44 -5.88 3.68
CA TRP A 53 -4.02 -5.95 3.35
C TRP A 53 -3.13 -5.88 4.60
N THR A 54 -3.48 -5.02 5.53
CA THR A 54 -2.75 -4.83 6.78
C THR A 54 -2.90 -6.01 7.74
N ILE A 55 -4.08 -6.63 7.82
CA ILE A 55 -4.29 -7.90 8.57
C ILE A 55 -3.34 -8.97 8.04
N GLY A 56 -3.23 -9.12 6.73
CA GLY A 56 -2.34 -10.11 6.12
C GLY A 56 -0.85 -9.87 6.42
N LYS A 57 -0.44 -8.60 6.61
CA LYS A 57 0.94 -8.28 7.01
C LYS A 57 1.23 -8.71 8.45
N ASN A 58 0.29 -8.50 9.37
CA ASN A 58 0.39 -8.95 10.76
C ASN A 58 -1.00 -9.17 11.38
N PHE A 59 -1.39 -10.43 11.50
CA PHE A 59 -2.71 -10.86 12.00
C PHE A 59 -2.75 -11.02 13.53
N LYS A 60 -1.61 -10.99 14.23
CA LYS A 60 -1.53 -11.23 15.68
C LYS A 60 -2.31 -10.15 16.45
N PRO A 61 -3.18 -10.49 17.42
CA PRO A 61 -4.05 -9.53 18.13
C PRO A 61 -3.32 -8.36 18.78
N ASN A 62 -2.14 -8.61 19.34
CA ASN A 62 -1.32 -7.60 20.02
C ASN A 62 -0.73 -6.52 19.11
N PHE A 63 -0.83 -6.64 17.78
CA PHE A 63 -0.36 -5.65 16.81
C PHE A 63 -1.45 -4.68 16.32
N ARG A 64 -2.43 -4.38 17.18
CA ARG A 64 -3.52 -3.44 16.89
C ARG A 64 -3.02 -2.10 16.35
N ASN A 65 -2.11 -1.44 17.06
CA ASN A 65 -1.62 -0.11 16.67
C ASN A 65 -0.91 -0.16 15.32
N PHE A 66 -0.11 -1.21 15.06
CA PHE A 66 0.50 -1.43 13.76
C PHE A 66 -0.55 -1.47 12.65
N ARG A 67 -1.62 -2.26 12.80
CA ARG A 67 -2.66 -2.37 11.78
C ARG A 67 -3.40 -1.05 11.54
N ILE A 68 -3.72 -0.31 12.59
CA ILE A 68 -4.37 0.99 12.47
C ILE A 68 -3.47 1.98 11.71
N VAL A 69 -2.19 2.09 12.09
CA VAL A 69 -1.23 3.01 11.48
C VAL A 69 -0.99 2.66 10.01
N ILE A 70 -0.69 1.40 9.71
CA ILE A 70 -0.42 0.97 8.33
C ILE A 70 -1.66 1.10 7.44
N THR A 71 -2.87 0.92 7.97
CA THR A 71 -4.10 1.19 7.21
C THR A 71 -4.23 2.66 6.85
N LYS A 72 -3.93 3.59 7.76
CA LYS A 72 -3.88 5.02 7.47
C LYS A 72 -2.86 5.33 6.38
N VAL A 73 -1.64 4.79 6.51
CA VAL A 73 -0.56 4.95 5.53
C VAL A 73 -0.98 4.42 4.15
N ASN A 74 -1.49 3.19 4.06
CA ASN A 74 -1.93 2.60 2.79
C ASN A 74 -3.05 3.43 2.14
N SER A 75 -3.99 3.98 2.93
CA SER A 75 -5.09 4.80 2.41
C SER A 75 -4.58 6.14 1.86
N LEU A 76 -3.56 6.75 2.49
CA LEU A 76 -2.91 7.94 1.97
C LEU A 76 -2.07 7.64 0.73
N ILE A 77 -1.38 6.50 0.68
CA ILE A 77 -0.67 6.03 -0.53
C ILE A 77 -1.65 5.92 -1.69
N THR A 78 -2.78 5.22 -1.51
CA THR A 78 -3.80 5.08 -2.56
C THR A 78 -4.32 6.44 -3.06
N THR A 79 -4.54 7.39 -2.15
CA THR A 79 -5.00 8.74 -2.52
C THR A 79 -3.95 9.50 -3.31
N ILE A 80 -2.68 9.43 -2.89
CA ILE A 80 -1.57 10.12 -3.58
C ILE A 80 -1.33 9.48 -4.95
N ASP A 81 -1.35 8.16 -5.04
CA ASP A 81 -1.28 7.40 -6.28
C ASP A 81 -2.32 7.89 -7.30
N ASP A 82 -3.60 8.00 -6.89
CA ASP A 82 -4.67 8.53 -7.73
C ASP A 82 -4.42 9.99 -8.19
N ILE A 83 -3.72 10.80 -7.39
CA ILE A 83 -3.34 12.17 -7.79
C ILE A 83 -2.31 12.12 -8.91
N TYR A 84 -1.27 11.26 -8.79
CA TYR A 84 -0.19 11.18 -9.77
C TYR A 84 -0.61 10.47 -11.07
N ASP A 85 -1.40 9.41 -10.96
CA ASP A 85 -1.73 8.55 -12.10
C ASP A 85 -2.94 9.03 -12.91
N VAL A 86 -3.91 9.68 -12.23
CA VAL A 86 -5.23 9.90 -12.85
C VAL A 86 -5.61 11.36 -12.99
N TYR A 87 -5.24 12.23 -12.04
CA TYR A 87 -5.92 13.51 -11.93
C TYR A 87 -5.02 14.75 -12.10
N GLY A 88 -3.80 14.74 -11.60
CA GLY A 88 -2.91 15.91 -11.60
C GLY A 88 -2.28 16.18 -12.96
N THR A 89 -2.17 17.45 -13.37
CA THR A 89 -1.31 17.85 -14.49
C THR A 89 0.17 17.79 -14.09
N LEU A 90 1.07 17.68 -15.05
CA LEU A 90 2.50 17.55 -14.77
C LEU A 90 3.04 18.73 -13.94
N GLU A 91 2.57 19.94 -14.20
CA GLU A 91 2.93 21.15 -13.46
C GLU A 91 2.43 21.10 -12.01
N GLU A 92 1.19 20.67 -11.80
CA GLU A 92 0.61 20.52 -10.46
C GLU A 92 1.33 19.41 -9.67
N LEU A 93 1.67 18.29 -10.32
CA LEU A 93 2.43 17.19 -9.73
C LEU A 93 3.83 17.63 -9.30
N GLN A 94 4.49 18.49 -10.08
CA GLN A 94 5.76 19.08 -9.69
C GLN A 94 5.61 19.92 -8.42
N LEU A 95 4.62 20.83 -8.38
CA LEU A 95 4.36 21.65 -7.21
C LEU A 95 4.05 20.83 -5.97
N PHE A 96 3.26 19.75 -6.12
CA PHE A 96 2.95 18.85 -5.02
C PHE A 96 4.17 18.11 -4.51
N THR A 97 5.01 17.57 -5.42
CA THR A 97 6.27 16.90 -5.07
C THR A 97 7.20 17.84 -4.30
N GLU A 98 7.31 19.11 -4.74
CA GLU A 98 8.11 20.13 -4.05
C GLU A 98 7.55 20.47 -2.66
N ALA A 99 6.23 20.57 -2.51
CA ALA A 99 5.59 20.83 -1.22
C ALA A 99 5.85 19.69 -0.23
N ILE A 100 5.73 18.42 -0.65
CA ILE A 100 6.08 17.25 0.18
C ILE A 100 7.56 17.29 0.57
N ASN A 101 8.46 17.61 -0.35
CA ASN A 101 9.90 17.69 -0.07
C ASN A 101 10.24 18.83 0.92
N ARG A 102 9.54 19.98 0.86
CA ARG A 102 9.73 21.08 1.82
C ARG A 102 9.17 20.73 3.19
N TRP A 103 8.04 20.03 3.23
CA TRP A 103 7.32 19.64 4.46
C TRP A 103 6.92 20.86 5.32
N ASP A 104 6.50 21.94 4.68
CA ASP A 104 6.09 23.17 5.35
C ASP A 104 4.67 23.57 4.92
N PRO A 105 3.67 23.51 5.82
CA PRO A 105 2.30 23.88 5.50
C PRO A 105 2.10 25.35 5.10
N LYS A 106 3.08 26.22 5.31
CA LYS A 106 3.05 27.62 4.84
C LYS A 106 3.33 27.76 3.35
N THR A 107 3.81 26.69 2.70
CA THR A 107 4.22 26.73 1.28
C THR A 107 3.19 26.13 0.33
N ILE A 108 2.01 25.75 0.82
CA ILE A 108 0.99 25.04 0.05
C ILE A 108 -0.06 25.95 -0.62
N ASP A 109 0.03 27.26 -0.45
CA ASP A 109 -0.96 28.20 -0.99
C ASP A 109 -1.03 28.18 -2.53
N ASN A 110 0.06 27.78 -3.19
CA ASN A 110 0.12 27.61 -4.65
C ASN A 110 -0.40 26.28 -5.15
N LEU A 111 -0.75 25.36 -4.26
CA LEU A 111 -1.33 24.08 -4.64
C LEU A 111 -2.81 24.20 -4.93
N PRO A 112 -3.36 23.45 -5.91
CA PRO A 112 -4.80 23.26 -6.06
C PRO A 112 -5.44 22.75 -4.76
N ASP A 113 -6.72 23.03 -4.56
CA ASP A 113 -7.44 22.68 -3.34
C ASP A 113 -7.35 21.20 -2.99
N TYR A 114 -7.49 20.31 -3.99
CA TYR A 114 -7.40 18.88 -3.78
C TYR A 114 -6.02 18.41 -3.29
N MET A 115 -4.95 19.03 -3.79
CA MET A 115 -3.58 18.75 -3.34
C MET A 115 -3.32 19.31 -1.94
N ARG A 116 -3.87 20.49 -1.62
CA ARG A 116 -3.79 21.05 -0.26
C ARG A 116 -4.44 20.15 0.77
N ILE A 117 -5.63 19.63 0.45
CA ILE A 117 -6.35 18.68 1.32
C ILE A 117 -5.50 17.44 1.56
N CYS A 118 -4.94 16.85 0.50
CA CYS A 118 -4.11 15.67 0.59
C CYS A 118 -2.82 15.92 1.38
N PHE A 119 -2.11 17.03 1.09
CA PHE A 119 -0.91 17.42 1.83
C PHE A 119 -1.19 17.56 3.33
N LEU A 120 -2.25 18.26 3.71
CA LEU A 120 -2.59 18.49 5.13
C LEU A 120 -2.97 17.18 5.83
N ALA A 121 -3.69 16.29 5.16
CA ALA A 121 -4.02 14.97 5.70
C ALA A 121 -2.77 14.14 5.96
N LEU A 122 -1.85 14.11 5.00
CA LEU A 122 -0.56 13.43 5.10
C LEU A 122 0.30 14.05 6.22
N TYR A 123 0.48 15.36 6.18
CA TYR A 123 1.29 16.12 7.14
C TYR A 123 0.85 15.86 8.58
N ASN A 124 -0.47 15.96 8.83
CA ASN A 124 -1.03 15.72 10.17
C ASN A 124 -0.85 14.27 10.61
N CYS A 125 -1.12 13.30 9.72
CA CYS A 125 -0.99 11.88 10.03
C CYS A 125 0.46 11.50 10.40
N VAL A 126 1.43 11.98 9.63
CA VAL A 126 2.86 11.70 9.86
C VAL A 126 3.37 12.37 11.14
N ASN A 127 3.00 13.62 11.39
CA ASN A 127 3.43 14.32 12.60
C ASN A 127 2.74 13.76 13.86
N GLU A 128 1.47 13.34 13.79
CA GLU A 128 0.77 12.64 14.87
C GLU A 128 1.53 11.36 15.23
N LEU A 129 1.84 10.52 14.23
CA LEU A 129 2.62 9.28 14.43
C LEU A 129 4.01 9.55 14.99
N GLY A 130 4.73 10.54 14.44
CA GLY A 130 6.06 10.91 14.92
C GLY A 130 6.05 11.38 16.36
N HIS A 131 5.01 12.13 16.77
CA HIS A 131 4.82 12.57 18.16
C HIS A 131 4.50 11.41 19.10
N GLU A 132 3.63 10.48 18.70
CA GLU A 132 3.30 9.29 19.49
C GLU A 132 4.55 8.43 19.76
N ILE A 133 5.33 8.15 18.71
CA ILE A 133 6.56 7.35 18.86
C ILE A 133 7.63 8.07 19.70
N LEU A 134 7.77 9.38 19.52
CA LEU A 134 8.68 10.16 20.36
C LEU A 134 8.29 10.07 21.84
N LYS A 135 6.99 10.17 22.14
CA LYS A 135 6.45 10.10 23.51
C LYS A 135 6.62 8.71 24.12
N GLU A 136 6.37 7.64 23.35
CA GLU A 136 6.38 6.27 23.86
C GLU A 136 7.78 5.66 23.92
N ASN A 137 8.61 5.96 22.93
CA ASN A 137 9.91 5.29 22.73
C ASN A 137 11.11 6.23 22.83
N GLY A 138 10.90 7.55 22.93
CA GLY A 138 11.98 8.55 22.91
C GLY A 138 12.67 8.70 21.54
N CYS A 139 12.11 8.13 20.46
CA CYS A 139 12.70 8.12 19.14
C CYS A 139 12.09 9.20 18.25
N TYR A 140 12.91 10.11 17.72
CA TYR A 140 12.46 11.13 16.77
C TYR A 140 12.52 10.62 15.33
N ILE A 141 11.42 10.04 14.85
CA ILE A 141 11.33 9.37 13.54
C ILE A 141 10.77 10.26 12.43
N THR A 142 10.22 11.44 12.73
CA THR A 142 9.56 12.31 11.73
C THR A 142 10.43 12.60 10.50
N PRO A 143 11.77 12.85 10.61
CA PRO A 143 12.62 13.05 9.42
C PRO A 143 12.65 11.85 8.49
N TYR A 144 12.72 10.63 9.02
CA TYR A 144 12.73 9.40 8.22
C TYR A 144 11.38 9.15 7.53
N LEU A 145 10.27 9.44 8.22
CA LEU A 145 8.94 9.36 7.62
C LEU A 145 8.78 10.38 6.50
N LYS A 146 9.22 11.64 6.72
CA LYS A 146 9.24 12.67 5.68
C LYS A 146 10.04 12.23 4.46
N GLU A 147 11.25 11.69 4.67
CA GLU A 147 12.12 11.21 3.59
C GLU A 147 11.44 10.13 2.77
N ALA A 148 10.87 9.11 3.44
CA ALA A 148 10.14 8.03 2.76
C ALA A 148 8.97 8.55 1.91
N TRP A 149 8.17 9.49 2.41
CA TRP A 149 7.08 10.10 1.63
C TRP A 149 7.60 10.97 0.49
N THR A 150 8.71 11.67 0.69
CA THR A 150 9.37 12.47 -0.35
C THR A 150 9.86 11.56 -1.49
N ASP A 151 10.48 10.44 -1.16
CA ASP A 151 11.00 9.50 -2.16
C ASP A 151 9.87 8.82 -2.92
N LEU A 152 8.78 8.46 -2.24
CA LEU A 152 7.57 7.94 -2.88
C LEU A 152 6.99 8.93 -3.88
N CYS A 153 6.79 10.20 -3.48
CA CYS A 153 6.26 11.22 -4.38
C CYS A 153 7.19 11.53 -5.56
N LYS A 154 8.51 11.51 -5.35
CA LYS A 154 9.50 11.66 -6.44
C LYS A 154 9.45 10.49 -7.42
N SER A 155 9.25 9.27 -6.94
CA SER A 155 9.12 8.10 -7.81
C SER A 155 7.85 8.15 -8.66
N TYR A 156 6.70 8.51 -8.07
CA TYR A 156 5.47 8.75 -8.81
C TYR A 156 5.62 9.90 -9.84
N PHE A 157 6.30 10.99 -9.48
CA PHE A 157 6.57 12.09 -10.41
C PHE A 157 7.49 11.66 -11.56
N THR A 158 8.39 10.73 -11.34
CA THR A 158 9.22 10.14 -12.39
C THR A 158 8.36 9.35 -13.38
N GLU A 159 7.42 8.53 -12.89
CA GLU A 159 6.47 7.80 -13.72
C GLU A 159 5.55 8.74 -14.51
N ALA A 160 5.01 9.78 -13.86
CA ALA A 160 4.23 10.79 -14.54
C ALA A 160 5.01 11.47 -15.69
N LYS A 161 6.30 11.80 -15.49
CA LYS A 161 7.15 12.34 -16.56
C LYS A 161 7.33 11.36 -17.72
N TRP A 162 7.52 10.07 -17.45
CA TRP A 162 7.58 9.05 -18.51
C TRP A 162 6.31 9.05 -19.33
N TYR A 163 5.15 9.05 -18.66
CA TYR A 163 3.84 9.09 -19.31
C TYR A 163 3.66 10.34 -20.20
N TYR A 164 3.84 11.53 -19.63
CA TYR A 164 3.62 12.78 -20.35
C TYR A 164 4.59 13.00 -21.51
N ASN A 165 5.79 12.43 -21.43
CA ASN A 165 6.80 12.51 -22.49
C ASN A 165 6.71 11.36 -23.51
N GLY A 166 5.78 10.41 -23.34
CA GLY A 166 5.71 9.19 -24.16
C GLY A 166 6.98 8.34 -24.09
N TYR A 167 7.72 8.43 -22.97
CA TYR A 167 8.95 7.70 -22.77
C TYR A 167 8.69 6.32 -22.18
N THR A 168 9.25 5.29 -22.80
CA THR A 168 9.25 3.92 -22.26
C THR A 168 10.61 3.64 -21.64
N PRO A 169 10.69 3.48 -20.30
CA PRO A 169 11.95 3.19 -19.64
C PRO A 169 12.46 1.78 -19.98
N SER A 170 13.77 1.54 -19.82
CA SER A 170 14.30 0.19 -19.79
C SER A 170 13.77 -0.58 -18.56
N LEU A 171 13.87 -1.92 -18.59
CA LEU A 171 13.47 -2.71 -17.43
C LEU A 171 14.24 -2.30 -16.16
N GLU A 172 15.53 -2.02 -16.30
CA GLU A 172 16.38 -1.62 -15.18
C GLU A 172 15.96 -0.26 -14.60
N GLU A 173 15.68 0.74 -15.45
CA GLU A 173 15.16 2.05 -15.00
C GLU A 173 13.81 1.93 -14.32
N TYR A 174 12.91 1.15 -14.93
CA TYR A 174 11.61 0.88 -14.36
C TYR A 174 11.73 0.23 -12.97
N MET A 175 12.51 -0.86 -12.84
CA MET A 175 12.65 -1.58 -11.59
C MET A 175 13.30 -0.75 -10.48
N LYS A 176 14.27 0.13 -10.81
CA LYS A 176 14.85 1.07 -9.85
C LYS A 176 13.82 2.05 -9.29
N ASN A 177 12.88 2.50 -10.11
CA ASN A 177 11.81 3.40 -9.68
C ASN A 177 10.68 2.64 -8.97
N ALA A 178 10.23 1.53 -9.54
CA ALA A 178 9.14 0.71 -9.03
C ALA A 178 9.39 0.12 -7.63
N TRP A 179 10.65 -0.08 -7.26
CA TRP A 179 11.06 -0.45 -5.91
C TRP A 179 10.57 0.55 -4.86
N ILE A 180 10.50 1.85 -5.22
CA ILE A 180 10.05 2.92 -4.32
C ILE A 180 8.56 3.19 -4.52
N SER A 181 8.09 3.29 -5.78
CA SER A 181 6.71 3.65 -6.12
C SER A 181 5.68 2.59 -5.75
N ILE A 182 6.13 1.38 -5.39
CA ILE A 182 5.25 0.24 -5.06
C ILE A 182 4.27 -0.04 -6.23
N SER A 183 4.73 0.25 -7.47
CA SER A 183 3.91 0.08 -8.66
C SER A 183 3.41 -1.35 -8.80
N ALA A 184 2.09 -1.51 -8.75
CA ALA A 184 1.46 -2.81 -8.91
C ALA A 184 1.58 -3.28 -10.38
N PRO A 185 1.91 -4.56 -10.63
CA PRO A 185 2.19 -5.06 -11.98
C PRO A 185 0.99 -5.11 -12.95
N ARG A 186 -0.20 -4.59 -12.61
CA ARG A 186 -1.44 -4.94 -13.33
C ARG A 186 -2.47 -3.84 -13.54
N GLU A 187 -2.11 -2.68 -13.96
CA GLU A 187 -3.10 -1.74 -14.49
C GLU A 187 -3.12 -1.82 -16.03
N LYS A 188 -3.69 -2.90 -16.56
CA LYS A 188 -3.81 -3.13 -18.02
C LYS A 188 -4.91 -2.32 -18.70
N GLU A 189 -5.81 -1.66 -17.97
CA GLU A 189 -7.07 -1.16 -18.55
C GLU A 189 -7.18 0.36 -18.67
N THR A 190 -6.26 1.15 -18.14
CA THR A 190 -6.37 2.61 -18.10
C THR A 190 -5.42 3.37 -19.05
N GLY A 191 -4.61 2.69 -19.86
CA GLY A 191 -3.67 3.35 -20.79
C GLY A 191 -2.40 3.88 -20.13
N ASP A 192 -2.05 3.34 -19.00
CA ASP A 192 -0.93 3.74 -18.16
C ASP A 192 0.47 3.46 -18.73
N ILE A 193 1.46 4.01 -18.03
CA ILE A 193 2.89 3.83 -18.26
C ILE A 193 3.24 2.36 -18.51
N PRO A 194 4.14 2.05 -19.47
CA PRO A 194 4.63 0.70 -19.67
C PRO A 194 5.16 0.10 -18.36
N LYS A 195 4.57 -1.00 -17.91
CA LYS A 195 4.98 -1.71 -16.69
C LYS A 195 6.11 -2.72 -17.02
N SER A 196 6.61 -3.44 -16.03
CA SER A 196 7.78 -4.31 -16.16
C SER A 196 7.75 -5.24 -17.38
N ILE A 197 6.62 -5.84 -17.70
CA ILE A 197 6.45 -6.72 -18.88
C ILE A 197 6.63 -5.93 -20.17
N GLN A 198 5.95 -4.78 -20.31
CA GLN A 198 6.04 -3.94 -21.49
C GLN A 198 7.44 -3.35 -21.67
N CYS A 199 8.08 -2.90 -20.56
CA CYS A 199 9.46 -2.41 -20.60
C CYS A 199 10.42 -3.49 -21.13
N TYR A 200 10.30 -4.72 -20.62
CA TYR A 200 11.13 -5.84 -21.07
C TYR A 200 10.87 -6.23 -22.53
N MET A 201 9.61 -6.28 -22.95
CA MET A 201 9.24 -6.53 -24.35
C MET A 201 9.80 -5.46 -25.29
N ASN A 202 9.71 -4.18 -24.91
CA ASN A 202 10.23 -3.08 -25.72
C ASN A 202 11.76 -3.11 -25.83
N GLU A 203 12.45 -3.48 -24.75
CA GLU A 203 13.91 -3.54 -24.70
C GLU A 203 14.46 -4.74 -25.49
N THR A 204 13.80 -5.90 -25.42
CA THR A 204 14.33 -7.17 -25.93
C THR A 204 13.66 -7.66 -27.21
N GLY A 205 12.47 -7.16 -27.52
CA GLY A 205 11.69 -7.62 -28.67
C GLY A 205 11.02 -9.00 -28.50
N VAL A 206 11.04 -9.56 -27.29
CA VAL A 206 10.41 -10.87 -26.99
C VAL A 206 8.89 -10.77 -26.96
N SER A 207 8.23 -11.94 -27.06
CA SER A 207 6.76 -12.03 -26.91
C SER A 207 6.33 -11.77 -25.46
N GLU A 208 5.05 -11.40 -25.28
CA GLU A 208 4.46 -11.22 -23.93
C GLU A 208 4.60 -12.48 -23.07
N LYS A 209 4.46 -13.65 -23.68
CA LYS A 209 4.62 -14.93 -22.99
C LYS A 209 6.04 -15.10 -22.43
N GLU A 210 7.05 -14.86 -23.23
CA GLU A 210 8.46 -14.96 -22.81
C GLU A 210 8.79 -13.90 -21.75
N ALA A 211 8.23 -12.69 -21.87
CA ALA A 211 8.38 -11.66 -20.86
C ALA A 211 7.74 -12.06 -19.52
N CYS A 212 6.55 -12.66 -19.54
CA CYS A 212 5.90 -13.19 -18.33
C CYS A 212 6.73 -14.30 -17.67
N GLU A 213 7.23 -15.26 -18.44
CA GLU A 213 8.10 -16.34 -17.95
C GLU A 213 9.38 -15.79 -17.30
N TYR A 214 9.97 -14.76 -17.90
CA TYR A 214 11.12 -14.07 -17.32
C TYR A 214 10.80 -13.40 -15.99
N MET A 215 9.68 -12.67 -15.89
CA MET A 215 9.23 -12.03 -14.63
C MET A 215 8.94 -13.06 -13.55
N GLU A 216 8.31 -14.18 -13.89
CA GLU A 216 8.08 -15.30 -12.95
C GLU A 216 9.40 -15.88 -12.42
N SER A 217 10.39 -16.07 -13.30
CA SER A 217 11.73 -16.53 -12.91
C SER A 217 12.42 -15.55 -11.95
N MET A 218 12.31 -14.24 -12.21
CA MET A 218 12.80 -13.19 -11.33
C MET A 218 12.11 -13.23 -9.94
N MET A 219 10.79 -13.36 -9.91
CA MET A 219 10.02 -13.49 -8.67
C MET A 219 10.47 -14.72 -7.87
N HIS A 220 10.61 -15.88 -8.50
CA HIS A 220 11.12 -17.09 -7.86
C HIS A 220 12.51 -16.92 -7.26
N THR A 221 13.40 -16.27 -7.99
CA THR A 221 14.77 -16.00 -7.52
C THR A 221 14.76 -15.05 -6.33
N THR A 222 13.94 -14.01 -6.39
CA THR A 222 13.77 -13.03 -5.29
C THR A 222 13.19 -13.69 -4.04
N TRP A 223 12.18 -14.59 -4.19
CA TRP A 223 11.64 -15.37 -3.10
C TRP A 223 12.69 -16.24 -2.39
N LYS A 224 13.54 -16.92 -3.15
CA LYS A 224 14.64 -17.72 -2.58
C LYS A 224 15.60 -16.85 -1.77
N LYS A 225 16.02 -15.70 -2.33
CA LYS A 225 16.87 -14.73 -1.64
C LYS A 225 16.22 -14.20 -0.36
N MET A 226 14.95 -13.78 -0.44
CA MET A 226 14.23 -13.26 0.72
C MET A 226 14.12 -14.28 1.85
N ASN A 227 13.82 -15.55 1.54
CA ASN A 227 13.77 -16.61 2.54
C ASN A 227 15.16 -16.88 3.15
N GLN A 228 16.22 -16.86 2.35
CA GLN A 228 17.60 -17.03 2.82
C GLN A 228 18.01 -15.89 3.75
N GLU A 229 17.74 -14.64 3.36
CA GLU A 229 18.03 -13.47 4.17
C GLU A 229 17.21 -13.47 5.49
N ALA A 230 15.94 -13.88 5.44
CA ALA A 230 15.14 -14.00 6.64
C ALA A 230 15.71 -15.02 7.65
N CYS A 231 16.30 -16.11 7.16
CA CYS A 231 16.99 -17.09 8.03
C CYS A 231 18.30 -16.55 8.61
N ASN A 232 19.06 -15.77 7.83
CA ASN A 232 20.41 -15.31 8.20
C ASN A 232 20.41 -13.95 8.91
N SER A 233 19.32 -13.19 8.82
CA SER A 233 19.23 -11.84 9.37
C SER A 233 19.10 -11.83 10.89
N SER A 234 19.75 -10.85 11.52
CA SER A 234 19.62 -10.54 12.94
C SER A 234 18.40 -9.69 13.30
N PHE A 235 17.58 -9.32 12.33
CA PHE A 235 16.34 -8.57 12.59
C PHE A 235 15.38 -9.35 13.48
N PRO A 236 14.58 -8.65 14.32
CA PRO A 236 13.55 -9.29 15.13
C PRO A 236 12.58 -10.12 14.29
N GLU A 237 12.13 -11.27 14.82
CA GLU A 237 11.23 -12.18 14.09
C GLU A 237 9.95 -11.49 13.58
N ASN A 238 9.35 -10.61 14.41
CA ASN A 238 8.15 -9.87 13.98
C ASN A 238 8.40 -8.97 12.75
N PHE A 239 9.60 -8.42 12.59
CA PHE A 239 9.98 -7.63 11.42
C PHE A 239 10.09 -8.54 10.19
N LYS A 240 10.77 -9.68 10.33
CA LYS A 240 10.91 -10.68 9.26
C LYS A 240 9.55 -11.22 8.83
N ASP A 241 8.68 -11.56 9.80
CA ASP A 241 7.30 -11.99 9.54
C ASP A 241 6.54 -10.96 8.70
N VAL A 242 6.59 -9.68 9.08
CA VAL A 242 5.90 -8.60 8.35
C VAL A 242 6.43 -8.45 6.93
N ALA A 243 7.75 -8.50 6.73
CA ALA A 243 8.38 -8.38 5.41
C ALA A 243 7.96 -9.54 4.48
N ILE A 244 8.01 -10.77 4.98
CA ILE A 244 7.57 -11.97 4.24
C ILE A 244 6.06 -11.92 3.95
N ASN A 245 5.25 -11.56 4.94
CA ASN A 245 3.81 -11.49 4.80
C ASN A 245 3.37 -10.39 3.83
N PHE A 246 4.14 -9.29 3.72
CA PHE A 246 3.89 -8.26 2.72
C PHE A 246 3.90 -8.85 1.31
N ALA A 247 4.95 -9.60 0.96
CA ALA A 247 5.05 -10.24 -0.34
C ALA A 247 3.99 -11.34 -0.55
N LYS A 248 3.65 -12.13 0.50
CA LYS A 248 2.56 -13.11 0.43
C LYS A 248 1.21 -12.45 0.19
N MET A 249 0.95 -11.29 0.83
CA MET A 249 -0.30 -10.56 0.61
C MET A 249 -0.40 -10.01 -0.81
N ALA A 250 0.70 -9.51 -1.39
CA ALA A 250 0.71 -9.11 -2.79
C ALA A 250 0.29 -10.28 -3.70
N LEU A 251 0.89 -11.46 -3.54
CA LEU A 251 0.48 -12.66 -4.29
C LEU A 251 -0.99 -13.02 -4.07
N CYS A 252 -1.49 -12.93 -2.84
CA CYS A 252 -2.88 -13.25 -2.51
C CYS A 252 -3.88 -12.28 -3.15
N MET A 253 -3.59 -10.98 -3.11
CA MET A 253 -4.48 -9.94 -3.64
C MET A 253 -4.52 -9.94 -5.17
N TYR A 254 -3.40 -10.27 -5.82
CA TYR A 254 -3.29 -10.28 -7.28
C TYR A 254 -3.45 -11.68 -7.92
N GLN A 255 -3.79 -12.71 -7.13
CA GLN A 255 -3.91 -14.09 -7.61
C GLN A 255 -4.92 -14.28 -8.76
N HIS A 256 -6.01 -13.51 -8.76
CA HIS A 256 -7.13 -13.64 -9.71
C HIS A 256 -7.41 -12.35 -10.48
N GLY A 257 -6.43 -11.48 -10.62
CA GLY A 257 -6.57 -10.14 -11.19
C GLY A 257 -6.20 -9.08 -10.18
N ASP A 258 -6.51 -7.82 -10.47
CA ASP A 258 -6.28 -6.73 -9.53
C ASP A 258 -7.36 -6.71 -8.44
N GLY A 259 -7.07 -7.43 -7.35
CA GLY A 259 -7.96 -7.50 -6.18
C GLY A 259 -8.02 -6.22 -5.35
N HIS A 260 -7.19 -5.23 -5.65
CA HIS A 260 -7.22 -3.94 -4.98
C HIS A 260 -8.13 -2.93 -5.70
N THR A 261 -8.11 -2.92 -7.02
CA THR A 261 -8.86 -1.96 -7.84
C THR A 261 -10.23 -2.51 -8.28
N ILE A 262 -10.31 -3.78 -8.68
CA ILE A 262 -11.55 -4.40 -9.14
C ILE A 262 -12.24 -5.09 -7.97
N GLN A 263 -13.51 -4.73 -7.72
CA GLN A 263 -14.35 -5.42 -6.71
C GLN A 263 -14.77 -6.80 -7.23
N ASP A 264 -13.84 -7.76 -7.24
CA ASP A 264 -14.19 -9.16 -7.50
C ASP A 264 -15.10 -9.69 -6.39
N SER A 265 -16.18 -10.37 -6.78
CA SER A 265 -17.14 -11.00 -5.87
C SER A 265 -16.47 -11.99 -4.89
N LYS A 266 -15.41 -12.69 -5.32
CA LYS A 266 -14.65 -13.63 -4.49
C LYS A 266 -13.86 -12.91 -3.40
N ILE A 267 -13.19 -11.82 -3.73
CA ILE A 267 -12.44 -11.01 -2.77
C ILE A 267 -13.39 -10.37 -1.77
N LYS A 268 -14.51 -9.82 -2.25
CA LYS A 268 -15.56 -9.28 -1.39
C LYS A 268 -16.09 -10.32 -0.41
N SER A 269 -16.39 -11.53 -0.88
CA SER A 269 -16.85 -12.65 -0.04
C SER A 269 -15.81 -13.02 1.01
N ARG A 270 -14.51 -13.10 0.63
CA ARG A 270 -13.41 -13.39 1.58
C ARG A 270 -13.30 -12.29 2.66
N ILE A 271 -13.39 -11.03 2.27
CA ILE A 271 -13.38 -9.88 3.21
C ILE A 271 -14.53 -9.99 4.19
N VAL A 272 -15.75 -10.25 3.69
CA VAL A 272 -16.95 -10.39 4.54
C VAL A 272 -16.80 -11.55 5.50
N SER A 273 -16.33 -12.71 5.04
CA SER A 273 -16.12 -13.88 5.91
C SER A 273 -15.04 -13.65 6.96
N LEU A 274 -13.94 -12.95 6.58
CA LEU A 274 -12.83 -12.70 7.50
C LEU A 274 -13.20 -11.71 8.62
N ILE A 275 -13.99 -10.67 8.29
CA ILE A 275 -14.21 -9.54 9.20
C ILE A 275 -15.61 -9.55 9.83
N PHE A 276 -16.64 -9.97 9.11
CA PHE A 276 -18.02 -9.69 9.49
C PHE A 276 -18.88 -10.94 9.79
N GLN A 277 -18.46 -12.10 9.38
CA GLN A 277 -19.24 -13.33 9.56
C GLN A 277 -18.60 -14.20 10.66
N PRO A 278 -19.11 -14.20 11.88
CA PRO A 278 -18.62 -15.10 12.91
C PRO A 278 -18.93 -16.55 12.54
N ILE A 279 -18.08 -17.46 12.97
CA ILE A 279 -18.32 -18.89 12.84
C ILE A 279 -19.35 -19.28 13.90
N PRO A 280 -20.47 -19.93 13.53
CA PRO A 280 -21.47 -20.40 14.50
C PRO A 280 -20.87 -21.35 15.53
N ASP A 281 -21.40 -21.31 16.76
CA ASP A 281 -21.07 -22.31 17.76
C ASP A 281 -21.54 -23.70 17.33
N LEU A 282 -20.81 -24.76 17.73
CA LEU A 282 -21.11 -26.14 17.43
C LEU A 282 -22.33 -26.65 18.20
#